data_96b1a1f1f43500eb78145dc2a85df2e1
#
_entry.id   96b1a1f1f43500eb78145dc2a85df2e1
#
_cell.length_a   1.000
_cell.length_b   1.000
_cell.length_c   1.000
_cell.angle_alpha   90.00
_cell.angle_beta   90.00
_cell.angle_gamma   90.00
#
_symmetry.space_group_name_H-M   'P 1'
#
loop_
_entity.id
_entity.type
_entity.pdbx_description
1 polymer ?
#
loop_
_entity_poly.entity_id
_entity_poly.type
_entity_poly.pdbx_seq_one_letter_code
_entity_poly.pdbx_strand_id
1 'polypeptide(L)'
;MAYPENALTLDILPLSADTARLVRVYGTEPCIALPGTLPAPEGGSFAVTELGDYCFSEKPRSLPAADKTCRYEAAPDGTARLTRAFGQTVGGTCRRYDFDFDAPAAGSDADDLHPVCGNFLEELTLPDSLQVVGSCAFYNCRKLRLLTVGTGSLTMGSDVFLNCFALETIRVQAGPEEPTGLFALVNNITEAVRAEFCPAG
;
A
#
# COMPACT_ATOMS: atom_id res chain seq x y z
N MET A 1 2.25 -9.20 -23.26
CA MET A 1 1.09 -8.30 -23.04
C MET A 1 1.66 -7.01 -22.51
N ALA A 2 1.33 -5.87 -23.14
CA ALA A 2 1.69 -4.57 -22.58
C ALA A 2 0.77 -4.32 -21.38
N TYR A 3 1.32 -3.91 -20.26
CA TYR A 3 0.54 -3.44 -19.12
C TYR A 3 -0.17 -2.13 -19.50
N PRO A 4 -1.36 -1.86 -18.97
CA PRO A 4 -2.06 -0.61 -19.23
C PRO A 4 -1.21 0.61 -18.81
N GLU A 5 -1.41 1.74 -19.47
CA GLU A 5 -0.68 3.00 -19.21
C GLU A 5 -0.78 3.48 -17.74
N ASN A 6 -1.74 2.96 -16.99
CA ASN A 6 -2.03 3.30 -15.58
C ASN A 6 -1.58 2.21 -14.60
N ALA A 7 -0.51 1.49 -14.91
CA ALA A 7 0.01 0.48 -13.98
C ALA A 7 0.62 1.14 -12.73
N LEU A 8 0.30 0.56 -11.57
CA LEU A 8 0.92 0.93 -10.30
C LEU A 8 2.34 0.35 -10.23
N THR A 9 3.24 1.07 -9.59
CA THR A 9 4.54 0.51 -9.20
C THR A 9 4.51 0.19 -7.71
N LEU A 10 4.92 -1.03 -7.35
CA LEU A 10 4.95 -1.53 -5.98
C LEU A 10 6.39 -1.87 -5.59
N ASP A 11 6.85 -1.33 -4.47
CA ASP A 11 8.12 -1.76 -3.84
C ASP A 11 7.80 -2.69 -2.67
N ILE A 12 8.35 -3.89 -2.73
CA ILE A 12 8.08 -5.01 -1.84
C ILE A 12 9.36 -5.44 -1.14
N LEU A 13 9.29 -5.61 0.17
CA LEU A 13 10.34 -6.22 0.99
C LEU A 13 9.95 -7.67 1.31
N PRO A 14 10.64 -8.69 0.78
CA PRO A 14 10.45 -10.06 1.22
C PRO A 14 10.74 -10.20 2.72
N LEU A 15 9.84 -10.83 3.47
CA LEU A 15 9.99 -11.10 4.90
C LEU A 15 10.41 -12.54 5.13
N SER A 16 9.92 -13.44 4.29
CA SER A 16 10.26 -14.88 4.30
C SER A 16 10.23 -15.42 2.86
N ALA A 17 10.30 -16.74 2.70
CA ALA A 17 10.18 -17.37 1.39
C ALA A 17 8.80 -17.20 0.73
N ASP A 18 7.77 -16.96 1.53
CA ASP A 18 6.36 -16.95 1.12
C ASP A 18 5.56 -15.71 1.57
N THR A 19 6.19 -14.79 2.30
CA THR A 19 5.52 -13.56 2.78
C THR A 19 6.31 -12.31 2.45
N ALA A 20 5.61 -11.21 2.27
CA ALA A 20 6.22 -9.93 1.95
C ALA A 20 5.47 -8.75 2.55
N ARG A 21 6.22 -7.66 2.76
CA ARG A 21 5.72 -6.35 3.13
C ARG A 21 5.67 -5.43 1.90
N LEU A 22 4.52 -4.82 1.67
CA LEU A 22 4.40 -3.73 0.70
C LEU A 22 4.99 -2.45 1.34
N VAL A 23 6.10 -1.99 0.78
CA VAL A 23 6.85 -0.85 1.35
C VAL A 23 6.29 0.46 0.82
N ARG A 24 5.98 0.50 -0.49
CA ARG A 24 5.53 1.72 -1.16
C ARG A 24 4.66 1.40 -2.37
N VAL A 25 3.65 2.24 -2.59
CA VAL A 25 2.82 2.23 -3.80
C VAL A 25 2.99 3.56 -4.53
N TYR A 26 3.26 3.48 -5.84
CA TYR A 26 3.41 4.63 -6.72
C TYR A 26 2.39 4.57 -7.84
N GLY A 27 1.86 5.72 -8.22
CA GLY A 27 0.89 5.86 -9.31
C GLY A 27 -0.10 6.98 -9.03
N THR A 28 -1.07 7.14 -9.93
CA THR A 28 -2.08 8.20 -9.87
C THR A 28 -3.51 7.65 -9.89
N GLU A 29 -3.65 6.33 -9.76
CA GLU A 29 -4.96 5.68 -9.81
C GLU A 29 -5.80 6.03 -8.58
N PRO A 30 -7.05 6.47 -8.77
CA PRO A 30 -7.92 6.81 -7.65
C PRO A 30 -8.54 5.58 -6.98
N CYS A 31 -8.71 4.47 -7.70
CA CYS A 31 -9.32 3.24 -7.20
C CYS A 31 -8.35 2.09 -7.35
N ILE A 32 -7.94 1.50 -6.23
CA ILE A 32 -6.89 0.48 -6.19
C ILE A 32 -7.38 -0.76 -5.44
N ALA A 33 -7.19 -1.94 -6.02
CA ALA A 33 -7.19 -3.20 -5.31
C ALA A 33 -5.75 -3.70 -5.19
N LEU A 34 -5.24 -3.85 -3.98
CA LEU A 34 -3.89 -4.36 -3.78
C LEU A 34 -3.83 -5.87 -4.04
N PRO A 35 -2.77 -6.35 -4.71
CA PRO A 35 -2.60 -7.78 -4.91
C PRO A 35 -2.38 -8.49 -3.58
N GLY A 36 -3.09 -9.60 -3.35
CA GLY A 36 -2.88 -10.47 -2.18
C GLY A 36 -1.66 -11.38 -2.32
N THR A 37 -1.26 -11.65 -3.57
CA THR A 37 -0.10 -12.49 -3.89
C THR A 37 0.70 -11.88 -5.02
N LEU A 38 2.02 -12.06 -4.95
CA LEU A 38 2.98 -11.57 -5.93
C LEU A 38 3.93 -12.70 -6.35
N PRO A 39 4.30 -12.81 -7.63
CA PRO A 39 5.25 -13.82 -8.06
C PRO A 39 6.61 -13.62 -7.39
N ALA A 40 7.18 -14.65 -6.78
CA ALA A 40 8.51 -14.59 -6.19
C ALA A 40 9.60 -14.69 -7.27
N PRO A 41 10.76 -14.02 -7.11
CA PRO A 41 11.85 -14.02 -8.12
C PRO A 41 12.41 -15.40 -8.44
N GLU A 42 12.46 -16.29 -7.45
CA GLU A 42 13.01 -17.65 -7.58
C GLU A 42 11.95 -18.71 -7.88
N GLY A 43 10.73 -18.27 -8.17
CA GLY A 43 9.55 -19.11 -8.38
C GLY A 43 8.67 -19.22 -7.14
N GLY A 44 7.41 -19.56 -7.32
CA GLY A 44 6.40 -19.52 -6.27
C GLY A 44 5.77 -18.12 -6.13
N SER A 45 5.28 -17.78 -4.95
CA SER A 45 4.62 -16.51 -4.69
C SER A 45 4.82 -16.02 -3.26
N PHE A 46 4.84 -14.70 -3.09
CA PHE A 46 4.72 -14.04 -1.80
C PHE A 46 3.27 -13.72 -1.49
N ALA A 47 2.78 -14.04 -0.30
CA ALA A 47 1.58 -13.42 0.23
C ALA A 47 1.93 -12.02 0.76
N VAL A 48 1.14 -11.00 0.40
CA VAL A 48 1.29 -9.65 0.95
C VAL A 48 0.61 -9.63 2.31
N THR A 49 1.41 -9.73 3.38
CA THR A 49 0.93 -9.83 4.76
C THR A 49 1.07 -8.54 5.54
N GLU A 50 1.87 -7.59 5.06
CA GLU A 50 2.11 -6.34 5.77
C GLU A 50 2.12 -5.14 4.83
N LEU A 51 1.56 -4.01 5.29
CA LEU A 51 1.84 -2.67 4.78
C LEU A 51 2.90 -2.02 5.65
N GLY A 52 3.92 -1.45 5.01
CA GLY A 52 4.97 -0.71 5.71
C GLY A 52 4.52 0.64 6.25
N ASP A 53 5.34 1.22 7.12
CA ASP A 53 5.12 2.59 7.60
C ASP A 53 5.12 3.57 6.44
N TYR A 54 4.18 4.52 6.44
CA TYR A 54 4.03 5.54 5.41
C TYR A 54 3.84 4.98 3.98
N CYS A 55 3.31 3.76 3.82
CA CYS A 55 3.22 3.05 2.54
C CYS A 55 2.56 3.88 1.42
N PHE A 56 1.49 4.62 1.73
CA PHE A 56 0.75 5.50 0.82
C PHE A 56 1.02 6.98 1.06
N SER A 57 1.92 7.33 1.96
CA SER A 57 2.20 8.72 2.30
C SER A 57 3.27 9.34 1.40
N GLU A 58 3.17 10.64 1.15
CA GLU A 58 4.23 11.42 0.50
C GLU A 58 5.51 11.53 1.36
N LYS A 59 5.41 11.25 2.68
CA LYS A 59 6.53 11.28 3.61
C LYS A 59 7.14 9.89 3.79
N PRO A 60 8.11 9.47 3.00
CA PRO A 60 8.86 8.28 3.33
C PRO A 60 9.77 8.58 4.54
N ARG A 61 9.61 7.86 5.64
CA ARG A 61 10.73 7.60 6.53
C ARG A 61 11.62 6.55 5.84
N SER A 62 12.79 6.28 6.32
CA SER A 62 13.79 5.39 5.71
C SER A 62 13.17 4.22 4.93
N LEU A 63 13.29 4.24 3.62
CA LEU A 63 12.95 3.08 2.78
C LEU A 63 14.03 2.02 2.91
N PRO A 64 13.70 0.72 2.84
CA PRO A 64 14.69 -0.33 2.72
C PRO A 64 15.61 -0.08 1.52
N ALA A 65 16.85 -0.53 1.61
CA ALA A 65 17.79 -0.42 0.49
C ALA A 65 17.24 -1.13 -0.75
N ALA A 66 17.47 -0.55 -1.93
CA ALA A 66 16.91 -1.05 -3.19
C ALA A 66 17.35 -2.49 -3.54
N ASP A 67 18.51 -2.91 -3.04
CA ASP A 67 19.03 -4.28 -3.18
C ASP A 67 18.29 -5.32 -2.33
N LYS A 68 17.44 -4.87 -1.40
CA LYS A 68 16.62 -5.73 -0.53
C LYS A 68 15.16 -5.77 -0.95
N THR A 69 14.77 -4.99 -1.96
CA THR A 69 13.38 -4.90 -2.39
C THR A 69 13.20 -5.45 -3.80
N CYS A 70 12.02 -6.00 -4.05
CA CYS A 70 11.53 -6.31 -5.40
C CYS A 70 10.63 -5.19 -5.87
N ARG A 71 10.62 -4.93 -7.18
CA ARG A 71 9.70 -3.97 -7.79
C ARG A 71 8.75 -4.69 -8.73
N TYR A 72 7.49 -4.30 -8.66
CA TYR A 72 6.41 -4.85 -9.47
C TYR A 72 5.67 -3.73 -10.19
N GLU A 73 5.15 -4.05 -11.35
CA GLU A 73 4.05 -3.33 -11.97
C GLU A 73 2.76 -4.08 -11.68
N ALA A 74 1.74 -3.37 -11.23
CA ALA A 74 0.43 -3.94 -10.92
C ALA A 74 -0.66 -3.15 -11.63
N ALA A 75 -1.65 -3.86 -12.18
CA ALA A 75 -2.88 -3.23 -12.64
C ALA A 75 -3.78 -2.89 -11.44
N PRO A 76 -4.70 -1.92 -11.59
CA PRO A 76 -5.64 -1.56 -10.52
C PRO A 76 -6.54 -2.71 -10.04
N ASP A 77 -6.68 -3.76 -10.84
CA ASP A 77 -7.43 -4.99 -10.50
C ASP A 77 -6.67 -5.96 -9.59
N GLY A 78 -5.44 -5.63 -9.20
CA GLY A 78 -4.61 -6.45 -8.32
C GLY A 78 -3.73 -7.49 -9.04
N THR A 79 -3.76 -7.56 -10.38
CA THR A 79 -2.78 -8.37 -11.11
C THR A 79 -1.41 -7.70 -11.12
N ALA A 80 -0.33 -8.47 -10.93
CA ALA A 80 1.00 -7.90 -10.79
C ALA A 80 2.08 -8.69 -11.54
N ARG A 81 3.11 -7.99 -12.00
CA ARG A 81 4.27 -8.52 -12.70
C ARG A 81 5.55 -8.03 -12.05
N LEU A 82 6.49 -8.94 -11.78
CA LEU A 82 7.83 -8.61 -11.30
C LEU A 82 8.62 -7.87 -12.40
N THR A 83 9.14 -6.69 -12.07
CA THR A 83 10.00 -5.89 -12.98
C THR A 83 11.45 -5.83 -12.51
N ARG A 84 11.69 -6.01 -11.21
CA ARG A 84 13.03 -6.07 -10.63
C ARG A 84 13.05 -7.02 -9.44
N ALA A 85 13.91 -8.04 -9.46
CA ALA A 85 14.19 -8.87 -8.30
C ALA A 85 15.13 -8.15 -7.31
N PHE A 86 15.09 -8.55 -6.03
CA PHE A 86 16.05 -8.06 -5.05
C PHE A 86 17.47 -8.49 -5.44
N GLY A 87 18.48 -7.71 -5.02
CA GLY A 87 19.89 -7.97 -5.38
C GLY A 87 20.26 -7.60 -6.83
N GLN A 88 19.31 -7.24 -7.68
CA GLN A 88 19.59 -6.73 -9.01
C GLN A 88 19.91 -5.23 -8.95
N THR A 89 21.10 -4.86 -9.40
CA THR A 89 21.46 -3.46 -9.58
C THR A 89 20.65 -2.88 -10.73
N VAL A 90 19.76 -1.96 -10.45
CA VAL A 90 19.24 -1.07 -11.49
C VAL A 90 20.37 -0.07 -11.78
N GLY A 91 20.83 -0.01 -13.01
CA GLY A 91 21.82 0.98 -13.44
C GLY A 91 21.25 2.39 -13.25
N GLY A 92 21.60 3.02 -12.14
CA GLY A 92 21.14 4.34 -11.73
C GLY A 92 21.14 4.43 -10.20
N THR A 93 21.72 5.48 -9.68
CA THR A 93 21.75 5.81 -8.26
C THR A 93 20.33 5.77 -7.69
N CYS A 94 20.07 4.84 -6.76
CA CYS A 94 18.89 4.89 -5.92
C CYS A 94 18.94 6.22 -5.17
N ARG A 95 18.16 7.20 -5.61
CA ARG A 95 18.10 8.47 -4.90
C ARG A 95 17.31 8.26 -3.63
N ARG A 96 17.94 8.52 -2.50
CA ARG A 96 17.28 8.75 -1.24
C ARG A 96 16.40 9.97 -1.44
N TYR A 97 15.10 9.82 -1.39
CA TYR A 97 14.20 10.96 -1.27
C TYR A 97 14.25 11.46 0.17
N ASP A 98 15.20 12.32 0.47
CA ASP A 98 15.13 13.20 1.64
C ASP A 98 14.14 14.31 1.25
N PHE A 99 12.88 14.16 1.63
CA PHE A 99 11.90 15.22 1.46
C PHE A 99 12.17 16.29 2.52
N ASP A 100 12.77 17.38 2.10
CA ASP A 100 12.66 18.66 2.77
C ASP A 100 11.32 19.28 2.36
N PHE A 101 10.47 19.61 3.33
CA PHE A 101 9.10 20.12 3.09
C PHE A 101 9.07 21.44 2.33
N ASP A 102 10.17 22.20 2.35
CA ASP A 102 10.31 23.54 1.76
C ASP A 102 11.09 23.53 0.44
N ALA A 103 11.64 22.40 0.01
CA ALA A 103 12.32 22.30 -1.28
C ALA A 103 11.33 22.03 -2.40
N PRO A 104 11.31 22.85 -3.47
CA PRO A 104 10.58 22.49 -4.67
C PRO A 104 11.12 21.16 -5.20
N ALA A 105 10.22 20.28 -5.64
CA ALA A 105 10.58 19.00 -6.21
C ALA A 105 11.61 19.23 -7.33
N ALA A 106 12.87 18.92 -7.06
CA ALA A 106 13.91 19.00 -8.04
C ALA A 106 13.62 17.91 -9.09
N GLY A 107 13.19 18.31 -10.26
CA GLY A 107 13.04 17.45 -11.42
C GLY A 107 14.33 16.68 -11.62
N SER A 108 14.27 15.39 -11.58
CA SER A 108 15.36 14.51 -11.92
C SER A 108 14.84 13.27 -12.62
N ASP A 109 15.11 13.24 -13.73
CA ASP A 109 15.50 12.36 -14.82
C ASP A 109 15.34 10.91 -14.53
N ALA A 110 14.62 10.18 -14.11
CA ALA A 110 14.57 8.75 -14.36
C ALA A 110 13.36 8.02 -13.78
N ASP A 111 12.81 8.48 -12.69
CA ASP A 111 11.63 7.82 -12.14
C ASP A 111 10.69 8.91 -11.57
N ASP A 112 9.83 9.48 -12.40
CA ASP A 112 8.70 10.32 -11.99
C ASP A 112 7.62 9.46 -11.27
N LEU A 113 8.06 8.66 -10.30
CA LEU A 113 7.18 7.84 -9.50
C LEU A 113 6.57 8.71 -8.39
N HIS A 114 5.29 8.99 -8.54
CA HIS A 114 4.53 9.69 -7.51
C HIS A 114 3.94 8.67 -6.52
N PRO A 115 4.18 8.80 -5.21
CA PRO A 115 3.47 8.00 -4.22
C PRO A 115 1.96 8.17 -4.38
N VAL A 116 1.23 7.09 -4.31
CA VAL A 116 -0.24 7.15 -4.26
C VAL A 116 -0.63 7.66 -2.89
N CYS A 117 -1.17 8.85 -2.83
CA CYS A 117 -1.47 9.53 -1.59
C CYS A 117 -2.70 10.43 -1.72
N GLY A 118 -2.87 11.33 -0.77
CA GLY A 118 -4.03 12.16 -0.58
C GLY A 118 -4.59 12.92 -1.77
N ASN A 119 -3.81 13.09 -2.83
CA ASN A 119 -4.27 13.78 -4.03
C ASN A 119 -4.86 12.85 -5.10
N PHE A 120 -4.64 11.55 -4.99
CA PHE A 120 -5.06 10.57 -6.00
C PHE A 120 -5.98 9.50 -5.43
N LEU A 121 -5.61 8.86 -4.33
CA LEU A 121 -6.30 7.70 -3.78
C LEU A 121 -7.68 8.07 -3.22
N GLU A 122 -8.74 7.52 -3.79
CA GLU A 122 -10.12 7.69 -3.36
C GLU A 122 -10.71 6.40 -2.77
N GLU A 123 -10.41 5.26 -3.39
CA GLU A 123 -10.90 3.95 -2.94
C GLU A 123 -9.76 2.93 -2.90
N LEU A 124 -9.70 2.17 -1.82
CA LEU A 124 -8.69 1.15 -1.64
C LEU A 124 -9.30 -0.15 -1.14
N THR A 125 -8.95 -1.25 -1.80
CA THR A 125 -9.24 -2.61 -1.34
C THR A 125 -7.95 -3.26 -0.87
N LEU A 126 -7.91 -3.66 0.40
CA LEU A 126 -6.83 -4.41 1.01
C LEU A 126 -7.02 -5.92 0.78
N PRO A 127 -5.95 -6.68 0.58
CA PRO A 127 -6.06 -8.12 0.38
C PRO A 127 -6.38 -8.85 1.69
N ASP A 128 -7.07 -9.99 1.57
CA ASP A 128 -7.42 -10.85 2.72
C ASP A 128 -6.21 -11.43 3.45
N SER A 129 -5.07 -11.53 2.77
CA SER A 129 -3.80 -12.00 3.34
C SER A 129 -3.16 -11.01 4.32
N LEU A 130 -3.64 -9.76 4.36
CA LEU A 130 -3.04 -8.72 5.17
C LEU A 130 -3.26 -8.95 6.67
N GLN A 131 -2.20 -8.81 7.45
CA GLN A 131 -2.18 -9.01 8.91
C GLN A 131 -1.71 -7.77 9.67
N VAL A 132 -0.83 -6.97 9.05
CA VAL A 132 -0.23 -5.80 9.70
C VAL A 132 -0.34 -4.57 8.81
N VAL A 133 -0.77 -3.46 9.40
CA VAL A 133 -0.73 -2.12 8.78
C VAL A 133 0.23 -1.26 9.58
N GLY A 134 1.29 -0.81 8.93
CA GLY A 134 2.35 0.01 9.54
C GLY A 134 1.85 1.37 10.02
N SER A 135 2.67 2.03 10.82
CA SER A 135 2.36 3.37 11.35
C SER A 135 2.27 4.39 10.22
N CYS A 136 1.30 5.30 10.30
CA CYS A 136 1.10 6.36 9.30
C CYS A 136 0.94 5.83 7.86
N ALA A 137 0.52 4.56 7.66
CA ALA A 137 0.46 3.94 6.34
C ALA A 137 -0.33 4.77 5.33
N PHE A 138 -1.41 5.42 5.75
CA PHE A 138 -2.28 6.28 4.94
C PHE A 138 -2.17 7.77 5.32
N TYR A 139 -1.07 8.19 5.95
CA TYR A 139 -0.88 9.57 6.37
C TYR A 139 -1.07 10.54 5.20
N ASN A 140 -1.93 11.56 5.37
CA ASN A 140 -2.30 12.54 4.34
C ASN A 140 -3.07 11.99 3.11
N CYS A 141 -3.65 10.79 3.16
CA CYS A 141 -4.56 10.32 2.11
C CYS A 141 -5.90 11.07 2.18
N ARG A 142 -5.86 12.37 1.84
CA ARG A 142 -6.95 13.33 2.07
C ARG A 142 -8.19 13.10 1.21
N LYS A 143 -8.07 12.35 0.11
CA LYS A 143 -9.19 11.99 -0.78
C LYS A 143 -9.70 10.57 -0.54
N LEU A 144 -9.00 9.75 0.25
CA LEU A 144 -9.45 8.39 0.56
C LEU A 144 -10.80 8.45 1.27
N ARG A 145 -11.85 7.98 0.59
CA ARG A 145 -13.25 7.99 1.08
C ARG A 145 -13.77 6.60 1.42
N LEU A 146 -13.25 5.56 0.76
CA LEU A 146 -13.66 4.18 0.94
C LEU A 146 -12.45 3.27 1.14
N LEU A 147 -12.44 2.54 2.24
CA LEU A 147 -11.49 1.47 2.49
C LEU A 147 -12.24 0.15 2.59
N THR A 148 -11.89 -0.82 1.77
CA THR A 148 -12.38 -2.19 1.87
C THR A 148 -11.30 -3.06 2.50
N VAL A 149 -11.65 -3.78 3.56
CA VAL A 149 -10.76 -4.69 4.29
C VAL A 149 -11.33 -6.10 4.27
N GLY A 150 -10.45 -7.10 4.24
CA GLY A 150 -10.83 -8.51 4.33
C GLY A 150 -11.26 -8.92 5.74
N THR A 151 -11.50 -10.21 5.91
CA THR A 151 -11.99 -10.80 7.16
C THR A 151 -10.91 -11.04 8.21
N GLY A 152 -9.64 -10.79 7.86
CA GLY A 152 -8.49 -11.07 8.71
C GLY A 152 -8.40 -10.15 9.93
N SER A 153 -7.76 -10.65 10.99
CA SER A 153 -7.39 -9.84 12.14
C SER A 153 -6.23 -8.93 11.75
N LEU A 154 -6.41 -7.60 11.84
CA LEU A 154 -5.39 -6.62 11.52
C LEU A 154 -4.72 -6.07 12.78
N THR A 155 -3.39 -6.11 12.80
CA THR A 155 -2.58 -5.34 13.75
C THR A 155 -2.29 -3.98 13.14
N MET A 156 -2.68 -2.91 13.85
CA MET A 156 -2.54 -1.54 13.37
C MET A 156 -1.39 -0.84 14.09
N GLY A 157 -0.56 -0.15 13.32
CA GLY A 157 0.41 0.81 13.86
C GLY A 157 -0.27 2.08 14.42
N SER A 158 0.53 3.07 14.80
CA SER A 158 0.02 4.37 15.27
C SER A 158 -0.31 5.29 14.10
N ASP A 159 -1.30 6.17 14.30
CA ASP A 159 -1.65 7.27 13.38
C ASP A 159 -1.89 6.85 11.92
N VAL A 160 -2.41 5.64 11.72
CA VAL A 160 -2.55 5.02 10.40
C VAL A 160 -3.33 5.90 9.43
N PHE A 161 -4.40 6.54 9.87
CA PHE A 161 -5.29 7.39 9.07
C PHE A 161 -5.15 8.88 9.40
N LEU A 162 -4.02 9.31 9.93
CA LEU A 162 -3.83 10.71 10.27
C LEU A 162 -3.97 11.60 9.03
N ASN A 163 -4.87 12.60 9.12
CA ASN A 163 -5.25 13.51 8.03
C ASN A 163 -6.02 12.86 6.85
N CYS A 164 -6.66 11.71 7.05
CA CYS A 164 -7.58 11.12 6.06
C CYS A 164 -8.99 11.72 6.21
N PHE A 165 -9.13 13.03 5.97
CA PHE A 165 -10.36 13.78 6.26
C PHE A 165 -11.58 13.40 5.42
N ALA A 166 -11.37 12.76 4.26
CA ALA A 166 -12.44 12.32 3.38
C ALA A 166 -12.95 10.90 3.68
N LEU A 167 -12.33 10.18 4.64
CA LEU A 167 -12.69 8.81 4.90
C LEU A 167 -14.10 8.74 5.51
N GLU A 168 -15.04 8.20 4.73
CA GLU A 168 -16.47 8.12 5.07
C GLU A 168 -16.88 6.70 5.44
N THR A 169 -16.30 5.71 4.77
CA THR A 169 -16.74 4.31 4.87
C THR A 169 -15.56 3.36 4.98
N ILE A 170 -15.65 2.44 5.94
CA ILE A 170 -14.83 1.24 5.97
C ILE A 170 -15.76 0.06 5.72
N ARG A 171 -15.54 -0.62 4.60
CA ARG A 171 -16.28 -1.82 4.23
C ARG A 171 -15.50 -3.05 4.67
N VAL A 172 -16.11 -3.88 5.49
CA VAL A 172 -15.53 -5.15 5.94
C VAL A 172 -16.16 -6.28 5.15
N GLN A 173 -15.36 -7.07 4.48
CA GLN A 173 -15.82 -8.31 3.86
C GLN A 173 -15.98 -9.34 4.97
N ALA A 174 -17.19 -9.46 5.51
CA ALA A 174 -17.45 -10.27 6.69
C ALA A 174 -17.38 -11.78 6.37
N GLY A 175 -16.46 -12.47 7.07
CA GLY A 175 -16.68 -13.86 7.43
C GLY A 175 -17.76 -13.98 8.52
N PRO A 176 -18.10 -15.21 8.93
CA PRO A 176 -19.15 -15.44 9.94
C PRO A 176 -18.82 -14.92 11.36
N GLU A 177 -17.61 -14.43 11.59
CA GLU A 177 -17.16 -13.90 12.88
C GLU A 177 -16.75 -12.42 12.71
N GLU A 178 -17.10 -11.57 13.70
CA GLU A 178 -16.67 -10.16 13.71
C GLU A 178 -15.14 -10.07 13.66
N PRO A 179 -14.58 -9.28 12.73
CA PRO A 179 -13.14 -9.12 12.65
C PRO A 179 -12.63 -8.41 13.91
N THR A 180 -11.83 -9.10 14.71
CA THR A 180 -11.28 -8.62 15.97
C THR A 180 -10.39 -7.37 15.83
N GLY A 181 -9.95 -7.04 14.63
CA GLY A 181 -9.16 -5.83 14.34
C GLY A 181 -10.00 -4.58 14.03
N LEU A 182 -11.30 -4.70 13.79
CA LEU A 182 -12.16 -3.59 13.38
C LEU A 182 -12.22 -2.48 14.44
N PHE A 183 -12.29 -2.83 15.72
CA PHE A 183 -12.31 -1.86 16.82
C PHE A 183 -10.99 -1.08 16.93
N ALA A 184 -9.85 -1.71 16.66
CA ALA A 184 -8.57 -1.00 16.58
C ALA A 184 -8.53 -0.04 15.38
N LEU A 185 -9.14 -0.42 14.27
CA LEU A 185 -9.27 0.40 13.07
C LEU A 185 -10.15 1.64 13.35
N VAL A 186 -11.31 1.45 13.98
CA VAL A 186 -12.26 2.53 14.30
C VAL A 186 -11.71 3.48 15.37
N ASN A 187 -10.98 2.98 16.35
CA ASN A 187 -10.38 3.81 17.42
C ASN A 187 -9.24 4.73 16.91
N ASN A 188 -8.68 4.44 15.75
CA ASN A 188 -7.69 5.32 15.10
C ASN A 188 -8.32 6.38 14.18
N ILE A 189 -9.64 6.38 14.02
CA ILE A 189 -10.37 7.31 13.17
C ILE A 189 -11.19 8.24 14.04
N THR A 190 -10.86 9.51 14.05
CA THR A 190 -11.65 10.55 14.71
C THR A 190 -12.86 10.87 13.85
N GLU A 191 -14.04 10.59 14.38
CA GLU A 191 -15.37 11.05 13.96
C GLU A 191 -15.98 10.49 12.67
N ALA A 192 -17.23 10.01 12.80
CA ALA A 192 -18.23 9.79 11.74
C ALA A 192 -17.90 8.82 10.59
N VAL A 193 -16.95 7.91 10.76
CA VAL A 193 -16.73 6.86 9.74
C VAL A 193 -17.79 5.77 9.89
N ARG A 194 -18.47 5.46 8.79
CA ARG A 194 -19.47 4.40 8.74
C ARG A 194 -18.78 3.05 8.51
N ALA A 195 -19.03 2.09 9.38
CA ALA A 195 -18.65 0.70 9.13
C ALA A 195 -19.79 -0.01 8.37
N GLU A 196 -19.49 -0.56 7.21
CA GLU A 196 -20.39 -1.37 6.41
C GLU A 196 -19.90 -2.83 6.43
N PHE A 197 -20.76 -3.74 6.88
CA PHE A 197 -20.50 -5.17 6.82
C PHE A 197 -21.15 -5.75 5.57
N CYS A 198 -20.35 -6.25 4.65
CA CYS A 198 -20.87 -6.95 3.48
C CYS A 198 -20.79 -8.46 3.75
N PRO A 199 -21.91 -9.21 3.71
CA PRO A 199 -21.85 -10.66 3.78
C PRO A 199 -21.02 -11.19 2.63
N ALA A 200 -20.15 -12.17 2.90
CA ALA A 200 -19.45 -12.90 1.87
C ALA A 200 -20.50 -13.55 0.95
N GLY A 201 -20.43 -13.21 -0.35
CA GLY A 201 -21.29 -13.80 -1.39
C GLY A 201 -20.94 -15.25 -1.67
#